data_6249960801fa6064128560a1e3033684
#
_entry.id   6249960801fa6064128560a1e3033684
#
_cell.length_a   1.000
_cell.length_b   1.000
_cell.length_c   1.000
_cell.angle_alpha   90.00
_cell.angle_beta   90.00
_cell.angle_gamma   90.00
#
_symmetry.space_group_name_H-M   'P 1'
#
loop_
_entity.id
_entity.type
_entity.pdbx_description
1 polymer ?
#
loop_
_entity_poly.entity_id
_entity_poly.type
_entity_poly.pdbx_seq_one_letter_code
_entity_poly.pdbx_strand_id
1 'polypeptide(L)'
;MGKDSHYSSKKDRVFVRGMQGQYSLREELARLRAMPRVIKGREMKFVDGPQSFSKHFVEPVDGLTQTLHVHLEEYAPGGRTQKHGHVNEAAFYILDGRGYEVHDGVRYDWQAGDVAIVHNNCVHQHFNASPHKPARALVIKTKPMYMFMNMLFQKQVEPRPTEPAAGPEAAAFGARETETDFNH
;
A
#
# COMPACT_ATOMS: atom_id res chain seq x y z
N MET A 1 -16.12 5.14 15.51
CA MET A 1 -16.12 3.89 14.76
C MET A 1 -15.32 4.14 13.50
N GLY A 2 -14.06 3.69 13.49
CA GLY A 2 -13.19 3.83 12.34
C GLY A 2 -13.81 3.08 11.16
N LYS A 3 -13.72 3.67 9.99
CA LYS A 3 -14.14 3.02 8.75
C LYS A 3 -13.13 1.92 8.45
N ASP A 4 -13.35 0.71 8.94
CA ASP A 4 -12.69 -0.50 8.43
C ASP A 4 -13.24 -0.82 7.03
N SER A 5 -13.04 0.14 6.14
CA SER A 5 -13.57 0.09 4.78
C SER A 5 -13.00 -1.06 3.96
N HIS A 6 -11.84 -1.57 4.34
CA HIS A 6 -11.20 -2.67 3.62
C HIS A 6 -11.94 -4.00 3.77
N TYR A 7 -12.78 -4.14 4.78
CA TYR A 7 -13.48 -5.38 5.10
C TYR A 7 -14.98 -5.31 4.90
N SER A 8 -15.51 -4.14 4.53
CA SER A 8 -16.91 -4.09 4.18
C SER A 8 -17.13 -5.01 2.99
N SER A 9 -17.77 -6.13 3.22
CA SER A 9 -18.11 -7.09 2.17
C SER A 9 -19.00 -6.40 1.16
N LYS A 10 -18.47 -6.09 -0.03
CA LYS A 10 -19.35 -5.82 -1.16
C LYS A 10 -20.17 -7.09 -1.38
N LYS A 11 -21.48 -6.97 -1.35
CA LYS A 11 -22.45 -8.08 -1.53
C LYS A 11 -22.24 -8.86 -2.83
N ASP A 12 -21.43 -8.34 -3.74
CA ASP A 12 -21.24 -8.83 -5.11
C ASP A 12 -19.90 -9.52 -5.36
N ARG A 13 -19.21 -10.02 -4.33
CA ARG A 13 -17.99 -10.80 -4.54
C ARG A 13 -18.32 -12.17 -5.14
N VAL A 14 -17.48 -12.67 -6.04
CA VAL A 14 -17.57 -14.00 -6.64
C VAL A 14 -17.73 -15.10 -5.59
N PHE A 15 -17.01 -15.00 -4.52
CA PHE A 15 -17.07 -15.89 -3.37
C PHE A 15 -18.49 -16.00 -2.78
N VAL A 16 -19.19 -14.87 -2.59
CA VAL A 16 -20.57 -14.88 -2.07
C VAL A 16 -21.52 -15.54 -3.04
N ARG A 17 -21.36 -15.29 -4.33
CA ARG A 17 -22.17 -15.93 -5.39
C ARG A 17 -21.96 -17.43 -5.43
N GLY A 18 -20.72 -17.89 -5.32
CA GLY A 18 -20.42 -19.32 -5.24
C GLY A 18 -21.12 -19.99 -4.07
N MET A 19 -21.13 -19.36 -2.90
CA MET A 19 -21.84 -19.87 -1.72
C MET A 19 -23.37 -19.91 -1.87
N GLN A 20 -23.91 -19.05 -2.73
CA GLN A 20 -25.34 -19.05 -3.07
C GLN A 20 -25.73 -20.08 -4.14
N GLY A 21 -24.84 -20.98 -4.52
CA GLY A 21 -25.07 -22.01 -5.52
C GLY A 21 -24.95 -21.53 -6.97
N GLN A 22 -24.43 -20.36 -7.20
CA GLN A 22 -24.16 -19.82 -8.54
C GLN A 22 -22.75 -20.23 -8.99
N TYR A 23 -22.64 -21.36 -9.66
CA TYR A 23 -21.35 -21.90 -10.09
C TYR A 23 -20.88 -21.38 -11.46
N SER A 24 -21.72 -20.62 -12.18
CA SER A 24 -21.32 -20.03 -13.45
C SER A 24 -20.46 -18.80 -13.25
N LEU A 25 -19.23 -18.83 -13.75
CA LEU A 25 -18.32 -17.67 -13.75
C LEU A 25 -18.54 -16.76 -14.98
N ARG A 26 -19.54 -17.03 -15.83
CA ARG A 26 -19.74 -16.25 -17.07
C ARG A 26 -19.99 -14.77 -16.79
N GLU A 27 -20.87 -14.46 -15.85
CA GLU A 27 -21.19 -13.10 -15.47
C GLU A 27 -19.99 -12.39 -14.84
N GLU A 28 -19.27 -13.10 -13.98
CA GLU A 28 -18.05 -12.55 -13.37
C GLU A 28 -16.95 -12.30 -14.41
N LEU A 29 -16.77 -13.19 -15.37
CA LEU A 29 -15.85 -12.97 -16.49
C LEU A 29 -16.27 -11.76 -17.33
N ALA A 30 -17.57 -11.58 -17.56
CA ALA A 30 -18.09 -10.41 -18.28
C ALA A 30 -17.81 -9.12 -17.47
N ARG A 31 -18.06 -9.15 -16.15
CA ARG A 31 -17.76 -8.03 -15.26
C ARG A 31 -16.27 -7.67 -15.29
N LEU A 32 -15.38 -8.65 -15.11
CA LEU A 32 -13.93 -8.44 -15.12
C LEU A 32 -13.44 -7.89 -16.47
N ARG A 33 -14.04 -8.33 -17.59
CA ARG A 33 -13.70 -7.83 -18.91
C ARG A 33 -14.15 -6.38 -19.14
N ALA A 34 -15.21 -5.95 -18.47
CA ALA A 34 -15.70 -4.57 -18.50
C ALA A 34 -14.92 -3.62 -17.57
N MET A 35 -14.12 -4.17 -16.64
CA MET A 35 -13.33 -3.36 -15.72
C MET A 35 -12.18 -2.64 -16.44
N PRO A 36 -11.72 -1.49 -15.91
CA PRO A 36 -10.58 -0.77 -16.45
C PRO A 36 -9.33 -1.66 -16.53
N ARG A 37 -8.61 -1.58 -17.64
CA ARG A 37 -7.30 -2.25 -17.81
C ARG A 37 -6.12 -1.33 -17.47
N VAL A 38 -6.39 -0.04 -17.39
CA VAL A 38 -5.40 0.98 -17.05
C VAL A 38 -5.99 1.90 -16.00
N ILE A 39 -5.30 2.06 -14.90
CA ILE A 39 -5.64 3.01 -13.84
C ILE A 39 -4.74 4.24 -14.04
N LYS A 40 -5.34 5.41 -14.18
CA LYS A 40 -4.62 6.66 -14.42
C LYS A 40 -4.15 7.26 -13.09
N GLY A 41 -2.90 7.01 -12.72
CA GLY A 41 -2.33 7.49 -11.46
C GLY A 41 -2.34 9.01 -11.28
N ARG A 42 -2.26 9.78 -12.39
CA ARG A 42 -2.36 11.25 -12.36
C ARG A 42 -3.76 11.77 -11.98
N GLU A 43 -4.79 10.95 -12.13
CA GLU A 43 -6.16 11.30 -11.75
C GLU A 43 -6.46 10.97 -10.28
N MET A 44 -5.50 10.36 -9.58
CA MET A 44 -5.61 9.97 -8.19
C MET A 44 -4.82 10.92 -7.29
N LYS A 45 -5.36 11.18 -6.12
CA LYS A 45 -4.67 11.97 -5.09
C LYS A 45 -3.98 11.07 -4.09
N PHE A 46 -2.87 11.55 -3.54
CA PHE A 46 -2.31 10.96 -2.34
C PHE A 46 -3.25 11.16 -1.17
N VAL A 47 -3.39 10.13 -0.37
CA VAL A 47 -4.19 10.15 0.85
C VAL A 47 -3.25 9.89 2.02
N ASP A 48 -3.38 10.68 3.06
CA ASP A 48 -2.65 10.45 4.30
C ASP A 48 -3.22 9.20 5.00
N GLY A 49 -2.35 8.32 5.41
CA GLY A 49 -2.71 7.05 6.01
C GLY A 49 -1.86 6.71 7.24
N PRO A 50 -2.21 5.66 7.97
CA PRO A 50 -1.48 5.27 9.17
C PRO A 50 -0.05 4.80 8.88
N GLN A 51 0.25 4.41 7.65
CA GLN A 51 1.57 3.95 7.24
C GLN A 51 2.37 5.08 6.57
N SER A 52 1.82 5.66 5.51
CA SER A 52 2.48 6.64 4.64
C SER A 52 1.45 7.44 3.86
N PHE A 53 1.87 8.43 3.09
CA PHE A 53 1.05 8.96 2.01
C PHE A 53 0.97 7.93 0.90
N SER A 54 -0.23 7.67 0.39
CA SER A 54 -0.42 6.62 -0.60
C SER A 54 -1.48 6.94 -1.65
N LYS A 55 -1.28 6.41 -2.86
CA LYS A 55 -2.31 6.32 -3.91
C LYS A 55 -2.62 4.85 -4.13
N HIS A 56 -3.86 4.44 -3.89
CA HIS A 56 -4.26 3.04 -4.03
C HIS A 56 -4.82 2.77 -5.41
N PHE A 57 -4.03 2.15 -6.29
CA PHE A 57 -4.45 1.84 -7.66
C PHE A 57 -5.40 0.66 -7.74
N VAL A 58 -5.11 -0.38 -6.97
CA VAL A 58 -5.90 -1.62 -6.94
C VAL A 58 -6.07 -2.03 -5.49
N GLU A 59 -7.29 -1.96 -4.99
CA GLU A 59 -7.62 -2.39 -3.65
C GLU A 59 -8.43 -3.69 -3.64
N PRO A 60 -8.36 -4.46 -2.56
CA PRO A 60 -9.15 -5.70 -2.43
C PRO A 60 -10.64 -5.48 -2.62
N VAL A 61 -11.14 -4.29 -2.28
CA VAL A 61 -12.56 -3.92 -2.34
C VAL A 61 -13.03 -3.54 -3.74
N ASP A 62 -12.13 -3.18 -4.65
CA ASP A 62 -12.48 -2.76 -6.01
C ASP A 62 -12.95 -3.91 -6.87
N GLY A 63 -12.51 -5.12 -6.55
CA GLY A 63 -12.79 -6.30 -7.34
C GLY A 63 -12.12 -6.31 -8.72
N LEU A 64 -11.11 -5.47 -8.93
CA LEU A 64 -10.28 -5.43 -10.14
C LEU A 64 -9.39 -6.66 -10.26
N THR A 65 -8.81 -7.05 -9.14
CA THR A 65 -7.99 -8.26 -9.02
C THR A 65 -8.42 -9.03 -7.77
N GLN A 66 -8.06 -10.31 -7.72
CA GLN A 66 -8.38 -11.18 -6.59
C GLN A 66 -7.16 -11.44 -5.68
N THR A 67 -5.97 -11.19 -6.19
CA THR A 67 -4.71 -11.58 -5.51
C THR A 67 -3.78 -10.41 -5.25
N LEU A 68 -3.96 -9.30 -5.95
CA LEU A 68 -3.06 -8.15 -5.87
C LEU A 68 -3.72 -6.95 -5.22
N HIS A 69 -2.98 -6.31 -4.34
CA HIS A 69 -3.19 -4.95 -3.88
C HIS A 69 -1.99 -4.12 -4.34
N VAL A 70 -2.23 -3.04 -5.08
CA VAL A 70 -1.18 -2.22 -5.67
C VAL A 70 -1.40 -0.76 -5.29
N HIS A 71 -0.39 -0.15 -4.72
CA HIS A 71 -0.42 1.27 -4.37
C HIS A 71 0.97 1.89 -4.47
N LEU A 72 0.98 3.21 -4.61
CA LEU A 72 2.18 4.01 -4.52
C LEU A 72 2.28 4.56 -3.09
N GLU A 73 3.46 4.46 -2.50
CA GLU A 73 3.79 5.09 -1.23
C GLU A 73 4.79 6.22 -1.43
N GLU A 74 4.61 7.29 -0.66
CA GLU A 74 5.58 8.37 -0.55
C GLU A 74 5.99 8.55 0.91
N TYR A 75 7.29 8.59 1.13
CA TYR A 75 7.92 8.82 2.43
C TYR A 75 8.50 10.22 2.48
N ALA A 76 8.01 11.04 3.41
CA ALA A 76 8.54 12.40 3.61
C ALA A 76 10.05 12.40 3.89
N PRO A 77 10.76 13.50 3.63
CA PRO A 77 12.16 13.63 3.99
C PRO A 77 12.42 13.30 5.46
N GLY A 78 13.39 12.42 5.75
CA GLY A 78 13.69 11.96 7.11
C GLY A 78 12.55 11.18 7.80
N GLY A 79 11.46 10.95 7.07
CA GLY A 79 10.25 10.32 7.60
C GLY A 79 10.36 8.82 7.77
N ARG A 80 9.43 8.28 8.53
CA ARG A 80 9.25 6.84 8.74
C ARG A 80 7.79 6.47 8.79
N THR A 81 7.50 5.23 8.41
CA THR A 81 6.15 4.66 8.51
C THR A 81 5.82 4.22 9.95
N GLN A 82 4.60 3.76 10.17
CA GLN A 82 4.32 2.98 11.36
C GLN A 82 5.15 1.69 11.35
N LYS A 83 5.49 1.19 12.53
CA LYS A 83 6.06 -0.15 12.70
C LYS A 83 4.93 -1.15 12.85
N HIS A 84 4.91 -2.15 12.00
CA HIS A 84 3.82 -3.13 11.98
C HIS A 84 4.28 -4.48 11.43
N GLY A 85 3.44 -5.48 11.59
CA GLY A 85 3.62 -6.79 10.99
C GLY A 85 2.33 -7.28 10.36
N HIS A 86 2.45 -8.11 9.34
CA HIS A 86 1.33 -8.76 8.66
C HIS A 86 1.72 -10.10 8.06
N VAL A 87 0.73 -10.96 7.84
CA VAL A 87 0.97 -12.30 7.30
C VAL A 87 1.27 -12.30 5.80
N ASN A 88 0.77 -11.33 5.06
CA ASN A 88 0.98 -11.28 3.63
C ASN A 88 2.38 -10.74 3.28
N GLU A 89 2.90 -11.19 2.16
CA GLU A 89 4.11 -10.64 1.58
C GLU A 89 3.86 -9.31 0.88
N ALA A 90 4.92 -8.51 0.75
CA ALA A 90 4.95 -7.30 -0.05
C ALA A 90 6.27 -7.15 -0.79
N ALA A 91 6.21 -6.63 -2.01
CA ALA A 91 7.37 -6.17 -2.77
C ALA A 91 7.27 -4.65 -2.94
N PHE A 92 8.37 -3.96 -2.69
CA PHE A 92 8.52 -2.52 -2.82
C PHE A 92 9.53 -2.22 -3.91
N TYR A 93 9.08 -1.84 -5.09
CA TYR A 93 9.97 -1.34 -6.12
C TYR A 93 10.23 0.14 -5.88
N ILE A 94 11.47 0.50 -5.58
CA ILE A 94 11.85 1.87 -5.26
C ILE A 94 11.93 2.68 -6.55
N LEU A 95 11.02 3.62 -6.70
CA LEU A 95 10.94 4.50 -7.88
C LEU A 95 11.87 5.69 -7.76
N ASP A 96 12.00 6.24 -6.54
CA ASP A 96 12.77 7.44 -6.30
C ASP A 96 13.29 7.48 -4.85
N GLY A 97 14.46 8.11 -4.67
CA GLY A 97 15.06 8.32 -3.37
C GLY A 97 15.92 7.17 -2.86
N ARG A 98 16.22 7.22 -1.58
CA ARG A 98 17.00 6.22 -0.84
C ARG A 98 16.52 6.13 0.61
N GLY A 99 16.65 4.94 1.17
CA GLY A 99 16.22 4.72 2.53
C GLY A 99 16.69 3.38 3.05
N TYR A 100 15.99 2.89 4.03
CA TYR A 100 16.20 1.56 4.59
C TYR A 100 14.93 1.03 5.20
N GLU A 101 14.90 -0.26 5.37
CA GLU A 101 13.90 -0.97 6.13
C GLU A 101 14.53 -1.62 7.35
N VAL A 102 13.74 -1.79 8.40
CA VAL A 102 14.12 -2.61 9.54
C VAL A 102 13.13 -3.76 9.60
N HIS A 103 13.63 -4.99 9.43
CA HIS A 103 12.84 -6.22 9.49
C HIS A 103 13.32 -7.05 10.68
N ASP A 104 12.42 -7.29 11.65
CA ASP A 104 12.71 -8.06 12.87
C ASP A 104 14.01 -7.59 13.56
N GLY A 105 14.27 -6.29 13.53
CA GLY A 105 15.45 -5.65 14.13
C GLY A 105 16.69 -5.58 13.24
N VAL A 106 16.66 -6.15 12.04
CA VAL A 106 17.77 -6.09 11.08
C VAL A 106 17.50 -5.02 10.02
N ARG A 107 18.51 -4.18 9.76
CA ARG A 107 18.43 -3.10 8.76
C ARG A 107 18.85 -3.58 7.38
N TYR A 108 18.09 -3.13 6.37
CA TYR A 108 18.33 -3.35 4.93
C TYR A 108 18.23 -2.01 4.20
N ASP A 109 19.34 -1.56 3.62
CA ASP A 109 19.38 -0.31 2.85
C ASP A 109 18.88 -0.53 1.42
N TRP A 110 18.23 0.49 0.86
CA TRP A 110 17.72 0.48 -0.51
C TRP A 110 17.86 1.87 -1.16
N GLN A 111 17.84 1.89 -2.49
CA GLN A 111 17.82 3.10 -3.33
C GLN A 111 16.93 2.90 -4.56
N ALA A 112 16.71 3.97 -5.32
CA ALA A 112 15.95 3.91 -6.56
C ALA A 112 16.49 2.81 -7.51
N GLY A 113 15.58 1.99 -8.04
CA GLY A 113 15.85 0.83 -8.87
C GLY A 113 15.91 -0.51 -8.10
N ASP A 114 16.01 -0.48 -6.77
CA ASP A 114 16.01 -1.70 -5.96
C ASP A 114 14.61 -2.25 -5.73
N VAL A 115 14.54 -3.52 -5.34
CA VAL A 115 13.33 -4.17 -4.82
C VAL A 115 13.58 -4.62 -3.40
N ALA A 116 12.80 -4.08 -2.46
CA ALA A 116 12.77 -4.55 -1.09
C ALA A 116 11.61 -5.56 -0.91
N ILE A 117 11.85 -6.63 -0.15
CA ILE A 117 10.86 -7.70 0.07
C ILE A 117 10.53 -7.78 1.56
N VAL A 118 9.26 -7.62 1.87
CA VAL A 118 8.72 -7.91 3.20
C VAL A 118 8.14 -9.31 3.22
N HIS A 119 8.78 -10.18 3.97
CA HIS A 119 8.33 -11.58 4.13
C HIS A 119 7.11 -11.72 5.04
N ASN A 120 6.48 -12.88 4.97
CA ASN A 120 5.36 -13.25 5.85
C ASN A 120 5.73 -13.09 7.33
N ASN A 121 4.80 -12.54 8.10
CA ASN A 121 4.93 -12.38 9.56
C ASN A 121 6.12 -11.53 10.04
N CYS A 122 6.76 -10.79 9.16
CA CYS A 122 7.85 -9.90 9.50
C CYS A 122 7.31 -8.63 10.17
N VAL A 123 7.88 -8.24 11.30
CA VAL A 123 7.67 -6.91 11.89
C VAL A 123 8.65 -5.94 11.23
N HIS A 124 8.12 -4.94 10.56
CA HIS A 124 8.92 -4.04 9.74
C HIS A 124 8.53 -2.58 9.86
N GLN A 125 9.44 -1.73 9.42
CA GLN A 125 9.27 -0.28 9.33
C GLN A 125 10.14 0.28 8.21
N HIS A 126 9.63 1.24 7.44
CA HIS A 126 10.32 1.88 6.32
C HIS A 126 10.80 3.27 6.73
N PHE A 127 11.98 3.66 6.24
CA PHE A 127 12.64 4.93 6.57
C PHE A 127 13.18 5.59 5.31
N ASN A 128 12.88 6.87 5.14
CA ASN A 128 13.55 7.70 4.15
C ASN A 128 14.84 8.25 4.75
N ALA A 129 15.98 7.89 4.17
CA ALA A 129 17.29 8.33 4.64
C ALA A 129 17.69 9.74 4.14
N SER A 130 16.91 10.32 3.22
CA SER A 130 17.17 11.67 2.74
C SER A 130 16.50 12.69 3.66
N PRO A 131 17.23 13.66 4.22
CA PRO A 131 16.63 14.74 5.00
C PRO A 131 15.98 15.82 4.13
N HIS A 132 16.18 15.78 2.79
CA HIS A 132 15.78 16.86 1.90
C HIS A 132 14.78 16.45 0.80
N LYS A 133 14.74 15.18 0.45
CA LYS A 133 13.93 14.68 -0.67
C LYS A 133 13.01 13.56 -0.21
N PRO A 134 11.78 13.49 -0.73
CA PRO A 134 10.94 12.33 -0.52
C PRO A 134 11.54 11.09 -1.18
N ALA A 135 11.07 9.93 -0.75
CA ALA A 135 11.30 8.68 -1.45
C ALA A 135 9.94 8.07 -1.83
N ARG A 136 9.90 7.31 -2.92
CA ARG A 136 8.67 6.69 -3.45
C ARG A 136 8.90 5.24 -3.79
N ALA A 137 7.91 4.43 -3.48
CA ALA A 137 7.90 3.02 -3.83
C ALA A 137 6.56 2.59 -4.42
N LEU A 138 6.61 1.79 -5.49
CA LEU A 138 5.46 1.01 -5.93
C LEU A 138 5.38 -0.25 -5.08
N VAL A 139 4.27 -0.40 -4.39
CA VAL A 139 4.05 -1.52 -3.47
C VAL A 139 3.04 -2.49 -4.06
N ILE A 140 3.43 -3.76 -4.10
CA ILE A 140 2.59 -4.87 -4.56
C ILE A 140 2.48 -5.87 -3.41
N LYS A 141 1.24 -6.11 -2.97
CA LYS A 141 0.93 -6.98 -1.82
C LYS A 141 0.00 -8.12 -2.24
N THR A 142 0.19 -9.29 -1.62
CA THR A 142 -0.70 -10.44 -1.76
C THR A 142 -1.86 -10.43 -0.76
N LYS A 143 -2.09 -9.31 -0.09
CA LYS A 143 -3.12 -9.10 0.94
C LYS A 143 -4.50 -9.66 0.57
N PRO A 144 -5.04 -9.46 -0.67
CA PRO A 144 -6.36 -9.96 -1.02
C PRO A 144 -6.48 -11.47 -0.91
N MET A 145 -5.43 -12.21 -1.25
CA MET A 145 -5.41 -13.67 -1.17
C MET A 145 -5.61 -14.15 0.28
N TYR A 146 -4.91 -13.53 1.24
CA TYR A 146 -5.07 -13.84 2.67
C TYR A 146 -6.45 -13.43 3.20
N MET A 147 -7.03 -12.36 2.66
CA MET A 147 -8.41 -11.97 2.98
C MET A 147 -9.41 -13.03 2.51
N PHE A 148 -9.25 -13.57 1.29
CA PHE A 148 -10.11 -14.65 0.78
C PHE A 148 -10.02 -15.92 1.59
N MET A 149 -8.83 -16.25 2.06
CA MET A 149 -8.61 -17.42 2.93
C MET A 149 -9.05 -17.21 4.38
N ASN A 150 -9.53 -16.01 4.72
CA ASN A 150 -9.86 -15.63 6.09
C ASN A 150 -8.66 -15.72 7.07
N MET A 151 -7.47 -15.51 6.54
CA MET A 151 -6.18 -15.65 7.23
C MET A 151 -5.42 -14.33 7.32
N LEU A 152 -6.08 -13.20 7.11
CA LEU A 152 -5.41 -11.92 7.19
C LEU A 152 -5.23 -11.50 8.65
N PHE A 153 -3.98 -11.51 9.11
CA PHE A 153 -3.56 -10.98 10.40
C PHE A 153 -2.60 -9.83 10.18
N GLN A 154 -2.81 -8.75 10.91
CA GLN A 154 -1.89 -7.61 10.96
C GLN A 154 -1.93 -6.98 12.33
N LYS A 155 -0.79 -6.44 12.77
CA LYS A 155 -0.63 -5.78 14.07
C LYS A 155 0.23 -4.54 13.92
N GLN A 156 -0.29 -3.41 14.37
CA GLN A 156 0.51 -2.22 14.59
C GLN A 156 1.32 -2.40 15.89
N VAL A 157 2.61 -2.12 15.80
CA VAL A 157 3.54 -2.15 16.95
C VAL A 157 3.80 -0.73 17.45
N GLU A 158 4.15 0.19 16.54
CA GLU A 158 4.32 1.61 16.83
C GLU A 158 3.60 2.44 15.77
N PRO A 159 2.84 3.50 16.14
CA PRO A 159 2.20 4.36 15.17
C PRO A 159 3.25 5.17 14.38
N ARG A 160 2.84 5.63 13.20
CA ARG A 160 3.61 6.63 12.45
C ARG A 160 3.70 7.91 13.29
N PRO A 161 4.87 8.59 13.36
CA PRO A 161 4.96 9.88 14.02
C PRO A 161 3.96 10.88 13.42
N THR A 162 3.24 11.58 14.28
CA THR A 162 2.31 12.66 13.88
C THR A 162 3.04 13.98 13.71
N GLU A 163 4.17 14.13 14.40
CA GLU A 163 5.03 15.29 14.26
C GLU A 163 5.97 15.11 13.06
N PRO A 164 6.10 16.11 12.21
CA PRO A 164 7.13 16.11 11.18
C PRO A 164 8.52 16.01 11.82
N ALA A 165 9.48 15.45 11.10
CA ALA A 165 10.87 15.52 11.52
C ALA A 165 11.24 17.00 11.75
N ALA A 166 11.94 17.29 12.84
CA ALA A 166 12.32 18.67 13.17
C ALA A 166 13.23 19.25 12.07
N GLY A 167 12.84 20.39 11.49
CA GLY A 167 13.60 21.05 10.44
C GLY A 167 12.72 21.75 9.40
N PRO A 168 13.30 22.45 8.43
CA PRO A 168 12.56 23.13 7.37
C PRO A 168 11.70 22.18 6.52
N GLU A 169 12.00 20.90 6.51
CA GLU A 169 11.24 19.86 5.80
C GLU A 169 9.94 19.47 6.53
N ALA A 170 9.83 19.80 7.81
CA ALA A 170 8.62 19.58 8.60
C ALA A 170 7.39 20.26 8.00
N ALA A 171 7.56 21.45 7.40
CA ALA A 171 6.49 22.19 6.75
C ALA A 171 5.96 21.50 5.49
N ALA A 172 6.76 20.65 4.84
CA ALA A 172 6.37 19.92 3.65
C ALA A 172 5.52 18.67 3.94
N PHE A 173 5.48 18.22 5.19
CA PHE A 173 4.78 17.00 5.58
C PHE A 173 3.25 17.11 5.52
N GLY A 174 2.70 18.32 5.72
CA GLY A 174 1.25 18.56 5.72
C GLY A 174 0.71 19.35 4.52
N ALA A 175 1.59 19.94 3.69
CA ALA A 175 1.20 20.93 2.70
C ALA A 175 1.32 20.45 1.24
N ARG A 176 1.54 19.17 0.98
CA ARG A 176 1.76 18.70 -0.38
C ARG A 176 0.47 18.69 -1.19
N GLU A 177 0.40 19.62 -2.10
CA GLU A 177 -0.40 19.44 -3.31
C GLU A 177 0.23 18.31 -4.14
N THR A 178 -0.56 17.31 -4.37
CA THR A 178 -0.17 15.99 -4.82
C THR A 178 -0.07 15.86 -6.35
N GLU A 179 0.03 16.96 -7.08
CA GLU A 179 -0.05 16.96 -8.54
C GLU A 179 1.26 17.16 -9.27
N THR A 180 2.35 17.36 -8.58
CA THR A 180 3.62 17.60 -9.24
C THR A 180 4.41 16.30 -9.34
N ASP A 181 4.93 16.02 -10.50
CA ASP A 181 6.12 15.21 -10.77
C ASP A 181 5.98 13.76 -11.20
N PHE A 182 4.85 13.36 -11.80
CA PHE A 182 4.85 12.19 -12.67
C PHE A 182 4.97 12.54 -14.17
N ASN A 183 5.45 13.72 -14.49
CA ASN A 183 5.72 14.16 -15.86
C ASN A 183 7.20 13.99 -16.25
N HIS A 184 7.73 12.78 -16.06
CA HIS A 184 8.99 12.40 -16.69
C HIS A 184 8.86 11.09 -17.43
#